data_28df91f90c467c71cfc68bee21c577cd
#
_entry.id   28df91f90c467c71cfc68bee21c577cd
#
_cell.length_a   1.000
_cell.length_b   1.000
_cell.length_c   1.000
_cell.angle_alpha   90.00
_cell.angle_beta   90.00
_cell.angle_gamma   90.00
#
_symmetry.space_group_name_H-M   'P 1'
#
loop_
_entity.id
_entity.type
_entity.pdbx_description
1 polymer ?
#
loop_
_entity_poly.entity_id
_entity_poly.type
_entity_poly.pdbx_seq_one_letter_code
_entity_poly.pdbx_strand_id
1 'polypeptide(L)'
;MKKYNVIVVFEKDLNRTLMCKRTKEPYKGMFNLVGGKIDKENDGLNEAYRELQEETNINCDDISLIYFMNIEYVTMGKSIEVYYGILNKDVCLVEEVNKLEWVDINDNFFDMNKYAGEGNIGHIIEEIKIELNNKNINL
;
A
#
# COMPACT_ATOMS: atom_id res chain seq x y z
N MET A 1 8.41 -16.08 11.80
CA MET A 1 8.42 -15.24 10.61
C MET A 1 7.82 -13.87 10.95
N LYS A 2 8.55 -12.80 10.65
CA LYS A 2 8.04 -11.43 10.87
C LYS A 2 6.96 -11.12 9.85
N LYS A 3 5.86 -10.54 10.31
CA LYS A 3 4.71 -10.18 9.47
C LYS A 3 4.58 -8.67 9.31
N TYR A 4 4.36 -8.27 8.06
CA TYR A 4 4.12 -6.87 7.69
C TYR A 4 2.86 -6.78 6.87
N ASN A 5 2.30 -5.58 6.78
CA ASN A 5 1.26 -5.29 5.81
C ASN A 5 1.68 -4.14 4.90
N VAL A 6 1.13 -4.12 3.71
CA VAL A 6 1.17 -2.98 2.81
C VAL A 6 -0.23 -2.73 2.27
N ILE A 7 -0.53 -1.47 2.01
CA ILE A 7 -1.87 -1.05 1.62
C ILE A 7 -1.78 -0.20 0.36
N VAL A 8 -2.44 -0.66 -0.70
CA VAL A 8 -2.55 0.10 -1.95
C VAL A 8 -3.86 0.87 -1.91
N VAL A 9 -3.76 2.20 -1.83
CA VAL A 9 -4.90 3.10 -1.76
C VAL A 9 -5.07 3.78 -3.10
N PHE A 10 -6.22 3.58 -3.75
CA PHE A 10 -6.56 4.29 -4.98
C PHE A 10 -7.45 5.49 -4.67
N GLU A 11 -7.21 6.60 -5.37
CA GLU A 11 -8.14 7.71 -5.33
C GLU A 11 -9.52 7.28 -5.83
N LYS A 12 -10.53 8.04 -5.45
CA LYS A 12 -11.92 7.82 -5.86
C LYS A 12 -12.11 7.69 -7.37
N ASP A 13 -11.35 8.45 -8.17
CA ASP A 13 -11.42 8.42 -9.62
C ASP A 13 -10.45 7.42 -10.28
N LEU A 14 -9.69 6.68 -9.48
CA LEU A 14 -8.73 5.66 -9.92
C LEU A 14 -7.54 6.20 -10.74
N ASN A 15 -7.27 7.50 -10.69
CA ASN A 15 -6.18 8.10 -11.45
C ASN A 15 -4.83 8.05 -10.73
N ARG A 16 -4.86 7.97 -9.40
CA ARG A 16 -3.62 8.00 -8.60
C ARG A 16 -3.68 7.00 -7.45
N THR A 17 -2.52 6.57 -7.01
CA THR A 17 -2.34 5.72 -5.84
C THR A 17 -1.43 6.39 -4.83
N LEU A 18 -1.62 6.06 -3.55
CA LEU A 18 -0.91 6.71 -2.45
C LEU A 18 0.44 6.04 -2.20
N MET A 19 1.48 6.84 -2.10
CA MET A 19 2.82 6.40 -1.71
C MET A 19 3.33 7.21 -0.54
N CYS A 20 4.20 6.63 0.27
CA CYS A 20 4.96 7.34 1.28
C CYS A 20 6.43 7.35 0.90
N LYS A 21 7.14 8.45 1.22
CA LYS A 21 8.56 8.57 0.94
C LYS A 21 9.33 8.17 2.19
N ARG A 22 10.21 7.19 2.04
CA ARG A 22 11.00 6.70 3.17
C ARG A 22 12.01 7.73 3.62
N THR A 23 12.14 7.88 4.95
CA THR A 23 13.09 8.81 5.57
C THR A 23 14.31 8.08 6.16
N LYS A 24 14.28 6.74 6.20
CA LYS A 24 15.34 5.90 6.78
C LYS A 24 15.80 4.82 5.81
N GLU A 25 17.06 4.38 5.99
CA GLU A 25 17.55 3.20 5.31
C GLU A 25 16.85 1.92 5.83
N PRO A 26 16.68 0.87 5.03
CA PRO A 26 16.98 0.82 3.60
C PRO A 26 15.99 1.64 2.76
N TYR A 27 16.38 1.97 1.54
CA TYR A 27 15.54 2.67 0.56
C TYR A 27 15.22 4.13 0.91
N LYS A 28 16.07 4.81 1.69
CA LYS A 28 15.89 6.22 2.04
C LYS A 28 15.69 7.07 0.79
N GLY A 29 14.65 7.90 0.80
CA GLY A 29 14.31 8.77 -0.33
C GLY A 29 13.48 8.12 -1.42
N MET A 30 13.22 6.81 -1.32
CA MET A 30 12.35 6.09 -2.26
C MET A 30 10.92 6.03 -1.78
N PHE A 31 9.99 5.87 -2.72
CA PHE A 31 8.59 5.65 -2.41
C PHE A 31 8.33 4.21 -1.99
N ASN A 32 7.40 4.05 -1.05
CA ASN A 32 6.91 2.76 -0.60
C ASN A 32 5.40 2.84 -0.40
N LEU A 33 4.76 1.70 -0.34
CA LEU A 33 3.36 1.61 0.05
C LEU A 33 3.22 1.89 1.55
N VAL A 34 2.09 2.45 1.94
CA VAL A 34 1.74 2.63 3.34
C VAL A 34 1.58 1.27 4.00
N GLY A 35 1.99 1.15 5.24
CA GLY A 35 1.88 -0.10 5.99
C GLY A 35 2.89 -0.17 7.12
N GLY A 36 2.97 -1.31 7.76
CA GLY A 36 3.85 -1.49 8.89
C GLY A 36 3.95 -2.92 9.37
N LYS A 37 4.60 -3.10 10.52
CA LYS A 37 4.75 -4.40 11.14
C LYS A 37 3.44 -4.81 11.82
N ILE A 38 3.04 -6.06 11.63
CA ILE A 38 1.86 -6.63 12.29
C ILE A 38 2.30 -7.22 13.63
N ASP A 39 1.80 -6.65 14.71
CA ASP A 39 2.08 -7.12 16.08
C ASP A 39 1.04 -8.12 16.58
N LYS A 40 -0.16 -8.12 16.00
CA LYS A 40 -1.26 -9.01 16.37
C LYS A 40 -1.59 -9.96 15.24
N GLU A 41 -1.22 -11.24 15.38
CA GLU A 41 -1.28 -12.22 14.29
C GLU A 41 -2.68 -12.50 13.72
N ASN A 42 -3.73 -12.36 14.53
CA ASN A 42 -5.09 -12.76 14.14
C ASN A 42 -5.97 -11.60 13.69
N ASP A 43 -5.39 -10.42 13.50
CA ASP A 43 -6.18 -9.19 13.32
C ASP A 43 -5.67 -8.35 12.16
N GLY A 44 -5.19 -9.01 11.10
CA GLY A 44 -4.49 -8.37 9.97
C GLY A 44 -5.28 -7.24 9.32
N LEU A 45 -6.58 -7.44 9.10
CA LEU A 45 -7.41 -6.40 8.49
C LEU A 45 -7.54 -5.18 9.41
N ASN A 46 -7.77 -5.39 10.71
CA ASN A 46 -7.86 -4.29 11.67
C ASN A 46 -6.52 -3.56 11.80
N GLU A 47 -5.40 -4.30 11.78
CA GLU A 47 -4.07 -3.69 11.78
C GLU A 47 -3.84 -2.84 10.53
N ALA A 48 -4.32 -3.28 9.36
CA ALA A 48 -4.22 -2.50 8.14
C ALA A 48 -4.99 -1.17 8.25
N TYR A 49 -6.22 -1.21 8.75
CA TYR A 49 -6.99 0.02 8.98
C TYR A 49 -6.31 0.94 10.01
N ARG A 50 -5.76 0.37 11.06
CA ARG A 50 -5.06 1.14 12.09
C ARG A 50 -3.83 1.85 11.53
N GLU A 51 -2.99 1.13 10.81
CA GLU A 51 -1.79 1.69 10.19
C GLU A 51 -2.14 2.80 9.19
N LEU A 52 -3.16 2.57 8.38
CA LEU A 52 -3.60 3.55 7.40
C LEU A 52 -4.07 4.84 8.08
N GLN A 53 -4.88 4.70 9.13
CA GLN A 53 -5.37 5.84 9.88
C GLN A 53 -4.24 6.60 10.58
N GLU A 54 -3.31 5.89 11.20
CA GLU A 54 -2.18 6.52 11.89
C GLU A 54 -1.25 7.27 10.93
N GLU A 55 -0.94 6.67 9.79
CA GLU A 55 0.02 7.25 8.86
C GLU A 55 -0.57 8.33 7.94
N THR A 56 -1.86 8.27 7.64
CA THR A 56 -2.46 9.09 6.58
C THR A 56 -3.71 9.86 7.00
N ASN A 57 -4.31 9.52 8.13
CA ASN A 57 -5.62 10.00 8.57
C ASN A 57 -6.79 9.53 7.69
N ILE A 58 -6.60 8.50 6.89
CA ILE A 58 -7.70 7.84 6.18
C ILE A 58 -8.38 6.86 7.14
N ASN A 59 -9.69 7.03 7.33
CA ASN A 59 -10.47 6.26 8.28
C ASN A 59 -11.22 5.11 7.61
N CYS A 60 -11.71 4.17 8.39
CA CYS A 60 -12.48 3.05 7.90
C CYS A 60 -13.80 3.44 7.20
N ASP A 61 -14.29 4.66 7.44
CA ASP A 61 -15.46 5.20 6.74
C ASP A 61 -15.12 5.75 5.34
N ASP A 62 -13.85 5.99 5.08
CA ASP A 62 -13.37 6.58 3.83
C ASP A 62 -13.06 5.53 2.76
N ILE A 63 -12.82 4.29 3.18
CA ILE A 63 -12.33 3.22 2.32
C ILE A 63 -12.73 1.86 2.87
N SER A 64 -12.98 0.91 1.97
CA SER A 64 -13.13 -0.50 2.34
C SER A 64 -11.89 -1.25 1.88
N LEU A 65 -11.13 -1.80 2.81
CA LEU A 65 -9.92 -2.56 2.51
C LEU A 65 -10.25 -4.01 2.22
N ILE A 66 -9.59 -4.55 1.20
CA ILE A 66 -9.74 -5.94 0.75
C ILE A 66 -8.38 -6.62 0.90
N TYR A 67 -8.35 -7.75 1.59
CA TYR A 67 -7.16 -8.61 1.61
C TYR A 67 -6.96 -9.22 0.23
N PHE A 68 -5.77 -9.05 -0.33
CA PHE A 68 -5.50 -9.46 -1.70
C PHE A 68 -4.59 -10.68 -1.79
N MET A 69 -3.42 -10.62 -1.16
CA MET A 69 -2.46 -11.72 -1.20
C MET A 69 -1.46 -11.62 -0.06
N ASN A 70 -0.74 -12.72 0.15
CA ASN A 70 0.38 -12.78 1.09
C ASN A 70 1.64 -13.16 0.33
N ILE A 71 2.71 -12.42 0.51
CA ILE A 71 4.00 -12.70 -0.11
C ILE A 71 4.96 -13.17 0.97
N GLU A 72 5.51 -14.36 0.82
CA GLU A 72 6.48 -14.92 1.76
C GLU A 72 7.90 -14.83 1.21
N TYR A 73 8.78 -14.24 2.00
CA TYR A 73 10.21 -14.21 1.74
C TYR A 73 10.89 -15.16 2.71
N VAL A 74 10.90 -16.45 2.36
CA VAL A 74 11.33 -17.54 3.26
C VAL A 74 12.76 -17.34 3.75
N THR A 75 13.68 -17.00 2.84
CA THR A 75 15.10 -16.79 3.20
C THR A 75 15.31 -15.57 4.10
N MET A 76 14.42 -14.59 4.06
CA MET A 76 14.49 -13.38 4.86
C MET A 76 13.65 -13.49 6.14
N GLY A 77 12.93 -14.58 6.34
CA GLY A 77 12.11 -14.81 7.51
C GLY A 77 10.98 -13.80 7.68
N LYS A 78 10.38 -13.33 6.58
CA LYS A 78 9.29 -12.35 6.63
C LYS A 78 8.17 -12.67 5.64
N SER A 79 6.98 -12.19 5.95
CA SER A 79 5.83 -12.22 5.04
C SER A 79 5.16 -10.85 5.01
N ILE A 80 4.51 -10.56 3.89
CA ILE A 80 3.82 -9.29 3.66
C ILE A 80 2.39 -9.59 3.24
N GLU A 81 1.43 -9.14 4.04
CA GLU A 81 0.01 -9.15 3.67
C GLU A 81 -0.28 -7.90 2.85
N VAL A 82 -0.92 -8.09 1.71
CA VAL A 82 -1.25 -7.00 0.79
C VAL A 82 -2.74 -6.74 0.84
N TYR A 83 -3.10 -5.49 1.12
CA TYR A 83 -4.47 -4.99 1.10
C TYR A 83 -4.60 -3.90 0.05
N TYR A 84 -5.80 -3.72 -0.48
CA TYR A 84 -6.08 -2.59 -1.33
C TYR A 84 -7.49 -2.06 -1.08
N GLY A 85 -7.74 -0.84 -1.50
CA GLY A 85 -9.05 -0.23 -1.44
C GLY A 85 -9.13 1.01 -2.32
N ILE A 86 -10.35 1.41 -2.64
CA ILE A 86 -10.64 2.61 -3.41
C ILE A 86 -11.35 3.58 -2.48
N LEU A 87 -10.83 4.81 -2.38
CA LEU A 87 -11.48 5.85 -1.58
C LEU A 87 -12.89 6.12 -2.10
N ASN A 88 -13.84 6.27 -1.18
CA ASN A 88 -15.23 6.61 -1.54
C ASN A 88 -15.48 8.13 -1.56
N LYS A 89 -14.50 8.91 -1.15
CA LYS A 89 -14.57 10.38 -1.09
C LYS A 89 -13.17 10.98 -1.19
N ASP A 90 -13.07 12.26 -1.45
CA ASP A 90 -11.82 12.99 -1.31
C ASP A 90 -11.46 13.10 0.17
N VAL A 91 -10.18 12.91 0.49
CA VAL A 91 -9.68 12.93 1.85
C VAL A 91 -8.59 13.96 2.00
N CYS A 92 -8.46 14.47 3.22
CA CYS A 92 -7.38 15.37 3.60
C CYS A 92 -6.32 14.55 4.33
N LEU A 93 -5.18 14.32 3.66
CA LEU A 93 -4.09 13.53 4.23
C LEU A 93 -3.38 14.31 5.34
N VAL A 94 -2.99 13.59 6.39
CA VAL A 94 -2.16 14.15 7.46
C VAL A 94 -0.90 13.29 7.54
N GLU A 95 0.26 13.91 7.28
CA GLU A 95 1.55 13.26 7.36
C GLU A 95 1.99 13.14 8.81
N GLU A 96 2.28 11.93 9.28
CA GLU A 96 2.80 11.73 10.64
C GLU A 96 4.32 11.77 10.65
N VAL A 97 4.97 10.85 9.94
CA VAL A 97 6.44 10.74 9.88
C VAL A 97 6.94 10.89 8.46
N ASN A 98 6.35 10.17 7.52
CA ASN A 98 6.77 10.14 6.13
C ASN A 98 5.93 11.08 5.29
N LYS A 99 6.55 11.68 4.29
CA LYS A 99 5.82 12.43 3.27
C LYS A 99 4.88 11.49 2.51
N LEU A 100 3.68 11.97 2.26
CA LEU A 100 2.67 11.25 1.47
C LEU A 100 2.51 11.94 0.13
N GLU A 101 2.38 11.13 -0.93
CA GLU A 101 2.23 11.66 -2.28
C GLU A 101 1.29 10.77 -3.09
N TRP A 102 0.39 11.41 -3.84
CA TRP A 102 -0.42 10.74 -4.84
C TRP A 102 0.39 10.61 -6.13
N VAL A 103 0.53 9.39 -6.62
CA VAL A 103 1.32 9.07 -7.80
C VAL A 103 0.41 8.56 -8.91
N ASP A 104 0.64 9.01 -10.15
CA ASP A 104 -0.13 8.58 -11.31
C ASP A 104 -0.15 7.06 -11.42
N ILE A 105 -1.33 6.49 -11.60
CA ILE A 105 -1.51 5.03 -11.69
C ILE A 105 -0.77 4.41 -12.89
N ASN A 106 -0.41 5.20 -13.87
CA ASN A 106 0.33 4.76 -15.05
C ASN A 106 1.85 4.92 -14.93
N ASP A 107 2.34 5.35 -13.76
CA ASP A 107 3.78 5.41 -13.53
C ASP A 107 4.43 4.03 -13.63
N ASN A 108 5.72 3.99 -13.89
CA ASN A 108 6.48 2.74 -13.90
C ASN A 108 6.83 2.34 -12.46
N PHE A 109 5.98 1.55 -11.83
CA PHE A 109 6.19 1.09 -10.46
C PHE A 109 7.28 0.02 -10.32
N PHE A 110 7.83 -0.45 -11.44
CA PHE A 110 8.99 -1.36 -11.46
C PHE A 110 10.32 -0.62 -11.40
N ASP A 111 10.32 0.71 -11.43
CA ASP A 111 11.54 1.51 -11.37
C ASP A 111 12.19 1.35 -9.98
N MET A 112 13.29 0.58 -9.94
CA MET A 112 14.00 0.27 -8.70
C MET A 112 14.77 1.44 -8.11
N ASN A 113 14.91 2.54 -8.85
CA ASN A 113 15.53 3.77 -8.35
C ASN A 113 14.52 4.70 -7.69
N LYS A 114 13.24 4.51 -7.98
CA LYS A 114 12.16 5.35 -7.47
C LYS A 114 11.34 4.66 -6.38
N TYR A 115 11.12 3.35 -6.52
CA TYR A 115 10.27 2.57 -5.63
C TYR A 115 11.07 1.53 -4.87
N ALA A 116 10.81 1.42 -3.56
CA ALA A 116 11.44 0.43 -2.69
C ALA A 116 11.03 -1.00 -3.07
N GLY A 117 11.80 -1.99 -2.63
CA GLY A 117 11.43 -3.40 -2.74
C GLY A 117 11.79 -4.09 -4.04
N GLU A 118 12.67 -3.51 -4.85
CA GLU A 118 13.26 -4.16 -6.04
C GLU A 118 12.22 -4.76 -6.98
N GLY A 119 11.22 -3.93 -7.36
CA GLY A 119 10.17 -4.34 -8.29
C GLY A 119 8.91 -4.90 -7.65
N ASN A 120 8.88 -5.08 -6.34
CA ASN A 120 7.72 -5.60 -5.62
C ASN A 120 6.47 -4.76 -5.80
N ILE A 121 6.62 -3.44 -5.72
CA ILE A 121 5.47 -2.53 -5.82
C ILE A 121 4.85 -2.63 -7.21
N GLY A 122 5.68 -2.72 -8.26
CA GLY A 122 5.20 -2.93 -9.62
C GLY A 122 4.41 -4.22 -9.75
N HIS A 123 4.93 -5.32 -9.21
CA HIS A 123 4.25 -6.61 -9.22
C HIS A 123 2.90 -6.54 -8.50
N ILE A 124 2.88 -5.97 -7.30
CA ILE A 124 1.65 -5.83 -6.51
C ILE A 124 0.58 -5.04 -7.27
N ILE A 125 0.95 -3.87 -7.80
CA ILE A 125 0.00 -3.00 -8.51
C ILE A 125 -0.52 -3.65 -9.79
N GLU A 126 0.34 -4.33 -10.56
CA GLU A 126 -0.09 -5.03 -11.77
C GLU A 126 -1.10 -6.14 -11.45
N GLU A 127 -0.85 -6.92 -10.40
CA GLU A 127 -1.78 -7.96 -9.98
C GLU A 127 -3.12 -7.38 -9.52
N ILE A 128 -3.12 -6.27 -8.80
CA ILE A 128 -4.36 -5.60 -8.39
C ILE A 128 -5.12 -5.06 -9.60
N LYS A 129 -4.42 -4.48 -10.58
CA LYS A 129 -5.06 -4.01 -11.82
C LYS A 129 -5.79 -5.14 -12.55
N ILE A 130 -5.16 -6.32 -12.61
CA ILE A 130 -5.78 -7.51 -13.20
C ILE A 130 -7.06 -7.88 -12.43
N GLU A 131 -7.00 -7.89 -11.11
CA GLU A 131 -8.18 -8.19 -10.28
C GLU A 131 -9.31 -7.17 -10.50
N LEU A 132 -8.98 -5.89 -10.54
CA LEU A 132 -9.96 -4.83 -10.76
C LEU A 132 -10.60 -4.94 -12.14
N ASN A 133 -9.83 -5.25 -13.18
CA ASN A 133 -10.36 -5.50 -14.52
C ASN A 133 -11.32 -6.70 -14.53
N ASN A 134 -10.99 -7.75 -13.79
CA ASN A 134 -11.87 -8.93 -13.68
C ASN A 134 -13.18 -8.61 -12.94
N LYS A 135 -13.20 -7.56 -12.13
CA LYS A 135 -14.39 -7.05 -11.44
C LYS A 135 -15.10 -5.97 -12.26
N ASN A 136 -14.70 -5.74 -13.51
CA ASN A 136 -15.21 -4.66 -14.38
C ASN A 136 -14.94 -3.26 -13.84
N ILE A 137 -13.88 -3.08 -13.10
CA ILE A 137 -13.40 -1.78 -12.64
C ILE A 137 -12.21 -1.40 -13.51
N ASN A 138 -12.38 -0.35 -14.32
CA ASN A 138 -11.36 0.09 -15.28
C ASN A 138 -10.39 1.08 -14.65
N LEU A 139 -9.12 0.79 -14.79
CA LEU A 139 -8.04 1.69 -14.39
C LEU A 139 -7.46 2.42 -15.59
#